data_3bb3b731ab56ce5c9be48a328bd97d36
#
_entry.id   3bb3b731ab56ce5c9be48a328bd97d36
#
_cell.length_a   1.000
_cell.length_b   1.000
_cell.length_c   1.000
_cell.angle_alpha   90.00
_cell.angle_beta   90.00
_cell.angle_gamma   90.00
#
_symmetry.space_group_name_H-M   'P 1'
#
loop_
_entity.id
_entity.type
_entity.pdbx_description
1 polymer ?
#
loop_
_entity_poly.entity_id
_entity_poly.type
_entity_poly.pdbx_seq_one_letter_code
_entity_poly.pdbx_strand_id
1 'polypeptide(L)'
;MKTEQDLKETLGKNIFKRRKRMGWNQETLAEKAGVTKNTISDIETGQKFAHANTLVKLAKALQTEVYELLKPDNVMPDKATDILAKYGEEVKEAVEKIGNFYMENMNNKKSGT
;
A
#
# COMPACT_ATOMS: atom_id res chain seq x y z
N MET A 1 -0.80 -6.75 13.09
CA MET A 1 -0.46 -8.04 12.47
C MET A 1 0.01 -9.00 13.55
N LYS A 2 -0.70 -10.08 13.78
CA LYS A 2 -0.45 -10.97 14.93
C LYS A 2 0.01 -12.37 14.54
N THR A 3 -0.30 -12.82 13.33
CA THR A 3 -0.05 -14.20 12.92
C THR A 3 0.47 -14.27 11.50
N GLU A 4 0.99 -15.44 11.14
CA GLU A 4 1.38 -15.75 9.76
C GLU A 4 0.19 -15.59 8.81
N GLN A 5 -0.99 -16.01 9.23
CA GLN A 5 -2.20 -15.89 8.40
C GLN A 5 -2.56 -14.41 8.18
N ASP A 6 -2.41 -13.57 9.19
CA ASP A 6 -2.63 -12.13 9.04
C ASP A 6 -1.69 -11.51 7.99
N LEU A 7 -0.43 -11.95 7.98
CA LEU A 7 0.54 -11.48 6.99
C LEU A 7 0.13 -11.89 5.58
N LYS A 8 -0.30 -13.13 5.40
CA LYS A 8 -0.76 -13.62 4.09
C LYS A 8 -1.99 -12.85 3.59
N GLU A 9 -2.93 -12.60 4.47
CA GLU A 9 -4.14 -11.85 4.13
C GLU A 9 -3.82 -10.39 3.79
N THR A 10 -2.94 -9.77 4.53
CA THR A 10 -2.51 -8.40 4.28
C THR A 10 -1.86 -8.27 2.90
N LEU A 11 -0.95 -9.17 2.59
CA LEU A 11 -0.29 -9.19 1.28
C LEU A 11 -1.32 -9.38 0.16
N GLY A 12 -2.22 -10.35 0.32
CA GLY A 12 -3.24 -10.64 -0.67
C GLY A 12 -4.16 -9.45 -0.94
N LYS A 13 -4.62 -8.80 0.11
CA LYS A 13 -5.47 -7.60 0.00
C LYS A 13 -4.76 -6.45 -0.69
N ASN A 14 -3.50 -6.23 -0.34
CA ASN A 14 -2.72 -5.14 -0.92
C ASN A 14 -2.47 -5.36 -2.41
N ILE A 15 -2.16 -6.58 -2.81
CA ILE A 15 -1.98 -6.91 -4.21
C ILE A 15 -3.29 -6.76 -4.98
N PHE A 16 -4.37 -7.28 -4.45
CA PHE A 16 -5.70 -7.17 -5.06
C PHE A 16 -6.07 -5.70 -5.30
N LYS A 17 -5.93 -4.84 -4.29
CA LYS A 17 -6.27 -3.42 -4.39
C LYS A 17 -5.45 -2.71 -5.45
N ARG A 18 -4.14 -2.94 -5.46
CA ARG A 18 -3.25 -2.29 -6.43
C ARG A 18 -3.51 -2.77 -7.84
N ARG A 19 -3.76 -4.07 -8.00
CA ARG A 19 -4.13 -4.65 -9.29
C ARG A 19 -5.42 -4.01 -9.83
N LYS A 20 -6.43 -3.87 -8.97
CA LYS A 20 -7.71 -3.25 -9.34
C LYS A 20 -7.54 -1.79 -9.75
N ARG A 21 -6.69 -1.05 -9.05
CA ARG A 21 -6.39 0.35 -9.40
C ARG A 21 -5.76 0.46 -10.79
N MET A 22 -4.95 -0.53 -11.18
CA MET A 22 -4.34 -0.58 -12.51
C MET A 22 -5.33 -0.98 -13.60
N GLY A 23 -6.52 -1.46 -13.22
CA GLY A 23 -7.50 -1.97 -14.17
C GLY A 23 -7.14 -3.34 -14.73
N TRP A 24 -6.30 -4.11 -14.03
CA TRP A 24 -5.81 -5.40 -14.51
C TRP A 24 -6.58 -6.56 -13.91
N ASN A 25 -6.76 -7.63 -14.68
CA ASN A 25 -7.19 -8.91 -14.13
C ASN A 25 -5.96 -9.71 -13.63
N GLN A 26 -6.20 -10.87 -13.04
CA GLN A 26 -5.12 -11.69 -12.49
C GLN A 26 -4.13 -12.16 -13.56
N GLU A 27 -4.63 -12.50 -14.75
CA GLU A 27 -3.76 -12.91 -15.85
C GLU A 27 -2.82 -11.80 -16.30
N THR A 28 -3.32 -10.58 -16.39
CA THR A 28 -2.51 -9.41 -16.75
C THR A 28 -1.41 -9.17 -15.75
N LEU A 29 -1.73 -9.20 -14.45
CA LEU A 29 -0.71 -9.03 -13.42
C LEU A 29 0.32 -10.17 -13.47
N ALA A 30 -0.14 -11.40 -13.62
CA ALA A 30 0.75 -12.57 -13.73
C ALA A 30 1.74 -12.40 -14.88
N GLU A 31 1.26 -11.98 -16.02
CA GLU A 31 2.07 -11.75 -17.22
C GLU A 31 3.11 -10.66 -16.97
N LYS A 32 2.69 -9.53 -16.43
CA LYS A 32 3.58 -8.39 -16.16
C LYS A 32 4.62 -8.70 -15.08
N ALA A 33 4.26 -9.51 -14.10
CA ALA A 33 5.19 -9.90 -13.02
C ALA A 33 6.03 -11.13 -13.39
N GLY A 34 5.71 -11.82 -14.48
CA GLY A 34 6.43 -13.03 -14.85
C GLY A 34 6.17 -14.20 -13.92
N VAL A 35 4.93 -14.33 -13.45
CA VAL A 35 4.48 -15.45 -12.60
C VAL A 35 3.21 -16.04 -13.18
N THR A 36 2.72 -17.13 -12.58
CA THR A 36 1.48 -17.77 -13.07
C THR A 36 0.25 -17.12 -12.46
N LYS A 37 -0.87 -17.25 -13.16
CA LYS A 37 -2.17 -16.79 -12.64
C LYS A 37 -2.50 -17.48 -11.31
N ASN A 38 -2.19 -18.77 -11.17
CA ASN A 38 -2.42 -19.51 -9.94
C ASN A 38 -1.64 -18.90 -8.77
N THR A 39 -0.40 -18.47 -9.02
CA THR A 39 0.40 -17.78 -8.02
C THR A 39 -0.31 -16.52 -7.54
N ILE A 40 -0.81 -15.71 -8.45
CA ILE A 40 -1.55 -14.48 -8.09
C ILE A 40 -2.80 -14.83 -7.29
N SER A 41 -3.58 -15.79 -7.73
CA SER A 41 -4.81 -16.22 -7.06
C SER A 41 -4.54 -16.71 -5.64
N ASP A 42 -3.53 -17.56 -5.46
CA ASP A 42 -3.17 -18.10 -4.15
C ASP A 42 -2.72 -17.00 -3.18
N ILE A 43 -1.99 -16.02 -3.69
CA ILE A 43 -1.55 -14.89 -2.87
C ILE A 43 -2.73 -13.98 -2.50
N GLU A 44 -3.56 -13.64 -3.46
CA GLU A 44 -4.71 -12.75 -3.23
C GLU A 44 -5.74 -13.33 -2.26
N THR A 45 -5.88 -14.64 -2.26
CA THR A 45 -6.82 -15.32 -1.35
C THR A 45 -6.23 -15.63 0.03
N GLY A 46 -4.96 -15.33 0.23
CA GLY A 46 -4.29 -15.60 1.51
C GLY A 46 -3.90 -17.06 1.71
N GLN A 47 -3.97 -17.88 0.67
CA GLN A 47 -3.59 -19.30 0.78
C GLN A 47 -2.10 -19.50 0.83
N LYS A 48 -1.34 -18.65 0.13
CA LYS A 48 0.12 -18.73 0.09
C LYS A 48 0.74 -17.36 0.26
N PHE A 49 1.93 -17.35 0.85
CA PHE A 49 2.78 -16.17 0.86
C PHE A 49 3.69 -16.21 -0.39
N ALA A 50 4.25 -15.08 -0.76
CA ALA A 50 5.17 -15.01 -1.90
C ALA A 50 6.61 -15.14 -1.42
N HIS A 51 7.43 -15.86 -2.20
CA HIS A 51 8.88 -15.87 -1.98
C HIS A 51 9.46 -14.48 -2.26
N ALA A 52 10.65 -14.23 -1.75
CA ALA A 52 11.29 -12.90 -1.85
C ALA A 52 11.38 -12.41 -3.29
N ASN A 53 11.80 -13.26 -4.22
CA ASN A 53 11.91 -12.86 -5.62
C ASN A 53 10.54 -12.57 -6.25
N THR A 54 9.51 -13.31 -5.86
CA THR A 54 8.15 -13.07 -6.33
C THR A 54 7.63 -11.73 -5.80
N LEU A 55 7.91 -11.41 -4.52
CA LEU A 55 7.55 -10.10 -3.95
C LEU A 55 8.18 -8.96 -4.75
N VAL A 56 9.45 -9.08 -5.09
CA VAL A 56 10.15 -8.06 -5.89
C VAL A 56 9.51 -7.92 -7.27
N LYS A 57 9.20 -9.02 -7.92
CA LYS A 57 8.55 -9.02 -9.24
C LYS A 57 7.17 -8.35 -9.19
N LEU A 58 6.39 -8.67 -8.17
CA LEU A 58 5.06 -8.08 -7.99
C LEU A 58 5.15 -6.58 -7.69
N ALA A 59 6.07 -6.19 -6.84
CA ALA A 59 6.28 -4.78 -6.52
C ALA A 59 6.67 -3.97 -7.76
N LYS A 60 7.56 -4.50 -8.58
CA LYS A 60 7.95 -3.86 -9.85
C LYS A 60 6.78 -3.73 -10.81
N ALA A 61 6.03 -4.81 -11.00
CA ALA A 61 4.87 -4.80 -11.89
C ALA A 61 3.82 -3.79 -11.43
N LEU A 62 3.60 -3.69 -10.13
CA LEU A 62 2.62 -2.78 -9.53
C LEU A 62 3.19 -1.38 -9.27
N GLN A 63 4.44 -1.13 -9.64
CA GLN A 63 5.11 0.16 -9.50
C GLN A 63 5.13 0.67 -8.06
N THR A 64 5.48 -0.22 -7.14
CA THR A 64 5.52 0.08 -5.71
C THR A 64 6.72 -0.59 -5.05
N GLU A 65 6.91 -0.32 -3.77
CA GLU A 65 7.94 -0.96 -2.96
C GLU A 65 7.38 -2.20 -2.27
N VAL A 66 8.25 -3.17 -1.97
CA VAL A 66 7.83 -4.40 -1.28
C VAL A 66 7.15 -4.07 0.05
N TYR A 67 7.70 -3.12 0.82
CA TYR A 67 7.11 -2.81 2.12
C TYR A 67 5.68 -2.28 2.01
N GLU A 68 5.35 -1.62 0.91
CA GLU A 68 3.98 -1.15 0.68
C GLU A 68 3.00 -2.31 0.51
N LEU A 69 3.47 -3.43 -0.04
CA LEU A 69 2.65 -4.62 -0.20
C LEU A 69 2.41 -5.35 1.13
N LEU A 70 3.25 -5.12 2.12
CA LEU A 70 3.19 -5.78 3.42
C LEU A 70 2.55 -4.93 4.51
N LYS A 71 2.21 -3.68 4.22
CA LYS A 71 1.62 -2.76 5.19
C LYS A 71 0.15 -3.07 5.46
N PRO A 72 -0.25 -3.23 6.71
CA PRO A 72 -1.67 -3.29 7.05
C PRO A 72 -2.35 -1.95 6.79
N ASP A 73 -3.59 -1.99 6.27
CA ASP A 73 -4.36 -0.78 5.98
C ASP A 73 -4.58 0.11 7.20
N ASN A 74 -4.77 -0.51 8.35
CA ASN A 74 -5.10 0.20 9.59
C ASN A 74 -3.91 0.94 10.22
N VAL A 75 -2.72 0.83 9.64
CA VAL A 75 -1.53 1.52 10.15
C VAL A 75 -1.26 2.81 9.38
N MET A 76 -1.98 3.05 8.31
CA MET A 76 -1.72 4.18 7.42
C MET A 76 -2.27 5.49 7.96
N PRO A 77 -1.44 6.53 8.10
CA PRO A 77 -1.90 7.85 8.54
C PRO A 77 -2.71 8.61 7.51
N ASP A 78 -2.90 8.08 6.31
CA ASP A 78 -3.76 8.70 5.30
C ASP A 78 -5.24 8.63 5.65
N LYS A 79 -5.60 7.89 6.69
CA LYS A 79 -6.93 7.98 7.29
C LYS A 79 -6.94 8.99 8.43
N ALA A 80 -6.61 10.23 8.09
CA ALA A 80 -6.62 11.33 9.06
C ALA A 80 -7.98 11.46 9.76
N THR A 81 -9.07 11.15 9.06
CA THR A 81 -10.42 11.16 9.62
C THR A 81 -10.59 10.13 10.76
N ASP A 82 -9.98 8.96 10.64
CA ASP A 82 -10.03 7.94 11.70
C ASP A 82 -9.24 8.37 12.92
N ILE A 83 -8.09 9.00 12.70
CA ILE A 83 -7.28 9.54 13.78
C ILE A 83 -8.02 10.68 14.48
N LEU A 84 -8.66 11.57 13.72
CA LEU A 84 -9.46 12.67 14.27
C LEU A 84 -10.63 12.16 15.10
N ALA A 85 -11.32 11.12 14.63
CA ALA A 85 -12.42 10.52 15.38
C ALA A 85 -11.99 9.93 16.72
N LYS A 86 -10.76 9.38 16.76
CA LYS A 86 -10.24 8.71 17.95
C LYS A 86 -9.56 9.67 18.93
N TYR A 87 -8.82 10.65 18.46
CA TYR A 87 -7.95 11.50 19.27
C TYR A 87 -8.39 12.97 19.36
N GLY A 88 -9.36 13.37 18.54
CA GLY A 88 -10.00 14.69 18.66
C GLY A 88 -9.19 15.86 18.13
N GLU A 89 -9.47 17.05 18.68
CA GLU A 89 -8.96 18.32 18.19
C GLU A 89 -7.43 18.48 18.23
N GLU A 90 -6.77 17.89 19.21
CA GLU A 90 -5.32 18.02 19.35
C GLU A 90 -4.59 17.42 18.16
N VAL A 91 -5.06 16.29 17.67
CA VAL A 91 -4.46 15.63 16.51
C VAL A 91 -4.83 16.37 15.23
N LYS A 92 -6.05 16.88 15.16
CA LYS A 92 -6.49 17.71 14.04
C LYS A 92 -5.55 18.90 13.84
N GLU A 93 -5.25 19.61 14.91
CA GLU A 93 -4.35 20.76 14.86
C GLU A 93 -2.95 20.34 14.41
N ALA A 94 -2.42 19.24 14.92
CA ALA A 94 -1.11 18.73 14.51
C ALA A 94 -1.08 18.36 13.04
N VAL A 95 -2.12 17.70 12.54
CA VAL A 95 -2.21 17.30 11.12
C VAL A 95 -2.27 18.54 10.23
N GLU A 96 -3.04 19.55 10.61
CA GLU A 96 -3.11 20.81 9.87
C GLU A 96 -1.76 21.52 9.80
N LYS A 97 -1.03 21.56 10.90
CA LYS A 97 0.30 22.17 10.94
C LYS A 97 1.29 21.44 10.04
N ILE A 98 1.25 20.12 10.02
CA ILE A 98 2.10 19.31 9.16
C ILE A 98 1.76 19.57 7.69
N GLY A 99 0.46 19.61 7.36
CA GLY A 99 0.00 19.90 6.01
C GLY A 99 0.46 21.28 5.54
N ASN A 100 0.31 22.29 6.36
CA ASN A 100 0.74 23.65 6.05
C ASN A 100 2.26 23.72 5.85
N PHE A 101 3.02 23.04 6.70
CA PHE A 101 4.47 22.98 6.57
C PHE A 101 4.89 22.41 5.20
N TYR A 102 4.29 21.31 4.78
CA TYR A 102 4.59 20.71 3.48
C TYR A 102 4.21 21.62 2.32
N MET A 103 3.07 22.28 2.40
CA MET A 103 2.63 23.20 1.35
C MET A 103 3.57 24.40 1.23
N GLU A 104 3.99 25.00 2.35
CA GLU A 104 4.93 26.10 2.35
C GLU A 104 6.28 25.71 1.75
N ASN A 105 6.80 24.52 2.12
CA ASN A 105 8.06 24.02 1.57
C ASN A 105 7.98 23.74 0.07
N MET A 106 6.86 23.22 -0.40
CA MET A 106 6.66 23.00 -1.82
C MET A 106 6.61 24.33 -2.59
N ASN A 107 5.93 25.32 -2.05
CA ASN A 107 5.86 26.64 -2.66
C ASN A 107 7.24 27.32 -2.67
N ASN A 108 7.98 27.23 -1.58
CA ASN A 108 9.34 27.78 -1.49
C ASN A 108 10.28 27.10 -2.51
N LYS A 109 10.18 25.80 -2.69
CA LYS A 109 10.97 25.12 -3.70
C LYS A 109 10.64 25.58 -5.11
N LYS A 110 9.37 25.86 -5.40
CA LYS A 110 8.95 26.36 -6.71
C LYS A 110 9.41 27.79 -6.95
N SER A 111 9.41 28.62 -5.92
CA SER A 111 9.82 30.03 -6.03
C SER A 111 11.31 30.23 -5.88
N GLY A 112 12.03 29.28 -5.30
CA GLY A 112 13.48 29.33 -5.11
C GLY A 112 14.31 28.88 -6.30
N THR A 113 13.66 28.49 -7.36
CA THR A 113 14.33 28.11 -8.61
C THR A 113 14.13 29.20 -9.67
#